data_cc85da6a73b7f464946a6e1934b71fbd
#
_entry.id   cc85da6a73b7f464946a6e1934b71fbd
#
_cell.length_a   1.000
_cell.length_b   1.000
_cell.length_c   1.000
_cell.angle_alpha   90.00
_cell.angle_beta   90.00
_cell.angle_gamma   90.00
#
_symmetry.space_group_name_H-M   'P 1'
#
loop_
_entity.id
_entity.type
_entity.pdbx_description
1 polymer ?
#
loop_
_entity_poly.entity_id
_entity_poly.type
_entity_poly.pdbx_seq_one_letter_code
_entity_poly.pdbx_strand_id
1 'polypeptide(L)'
;MCIRDSSNDSWVKGWTIFYWGWFLGYAPLMGLFTAGVSKGRTFRELIIVVCIICPFVTNLWFTILGGNGIFLELNNPNLLSKELSESGAAGVLFSILNQLPLSNLILPISIFLIVLFMCTSADSISYAAAIVVSGKETPPKKIRLFWALIIINSCVESNRAILGIIT
;
A
#
# COMPACT_ATOMS: atom_id res chain seq x y z
N MET A 1 13.76 -26.87 -4.24
CA MET A 1 14.56 -25.82 -4.91
C MET A 1 14.25 -24.51 -4.18
N CYS A 2 15.17 -24.02 -3.38
CA CYS A 2 14.95 -22.80 -2.62
C CYS A 2 14.99 -21.60 -3.57
N ILE A 3 13.97 -20.76 -3.53
CA ILE A 3 13.89 -19.45 -4.27
C ILE A 3 15.14 -18.60 -4.04
N ARG A 4 15.88 -18.88 -2.97
CA ARG A 4 17.13 -18.22 -2.59
C ARG A 4 18.32 -18.51 -3.54
N ASP A 5 18.29 -19.60 -4.28
CA ASP A 5 19.43 -20.00 -5.15
C ASP A 5 19.35 -19.49 -6.59
N SER A 6 18.18 -18.98 -7.01
CA SER A 6 17.93 -18.52 -8.38
C SER A 6 17.82 -17.00 -8.53
N SER A 7 17.74 -16.24 -7.43
CA SER A 7 17.59 -14.80 -7.45
C SER A 7 18.92 -14.11 -7.20
N ASN A 8 19.17 -13.08 -7.99
CA ASN A 8 20.25 -12.15 -7.75
C ASN A 8 20.18 -11.65 -6.30
N ASP A 9 21.12 -12.06 -5.46
CA ASP A 9 21.18 -11.77 -4.02
C ASP A 9 20.99 -10.27 -3.71
N SER A 10 21.39 -9.40 -4.64
CA SER A 10 21.26 -7.95 -4.54
C SER A 10 19.80 -7.50 -4.59
N TRP A 11 18.94 -8.11 -5.41
CA TRP A 11 17.52 -7.76 -5.54
C TRP A 11 16.75 -8.09 -4.25
N VAL A 12 16.93 -9.30 -3.73
CA VAL A 12 16.27 -9.73 -2.47
C VAL A 12 16.73 -8.87 -1.30
N LYS A 13 18.03 -8.59 -1.19
CA LYS A 13 18.58 -7.72 -0.14
C LYS A 13 18.03 -6.31 -0.24
N GLY A 14 17.96 -5.73 -1.44
CA GLY A 14 17.42 -4.39 -1.67
C GLY A 14 15.97 -4.27 -1.19
N TRP A 15 15.11 -5.19 -1.59
CA TRP A 15 13.71 -5.21 -1.14
C TRP A 15 13.56 -5.47 0.35
N THR A 16 14.36 -6.34 0.93
CA THR A 16 14.35 -6.60 2.38
C THR A 16 14.71 -5.35 3.17
N ILE A 17 15.78 -4.67 2.80
CA ILE A 17 16.22 -3.41 3.46
C ILE A 17 15.15 -2.33 3.31
N PHE A 18 14.57 -2.19 2.09
CA PHE A 18 13.51 -1.23 1.81
C PHE A 18 12.29 -1.44 2.72
N TYR A 19 11.76 -2.65 2.80
CA TYR A 19 10.59 -2.94 3.64
C TYR A 19 10.86 -2.77 5.13
N TRP A 20 12.00 -3.25 5.63
CA TRP A 20 12.37 -3.04 7.02
C TRP A 20 12.55 -1.57 7.37
N GLY A 21 13.24 -0.81 6.52
CA GLY A 21 13.41 0.63 6.71
C GLY A 21 12.07 1.38 6.71
N TRP A 22 11.19 1.04 5.76
CA TRP A 22 9.84 1.60 5.69
C TRP A 22 9.03 1.33 6.96
N PHE A 23 8.94 0.07 7.39
CA PHE A 23 8.14 -0.28 8.56
C PHE A 23 8.68 0.30 9.86
N LEU A 24 10.00 0.31 10.06
CA LEU A 24 10.63 0.92 11.22
C LEU A 24 10.40 2.43 11.28
N GLY A 25 10.50 3.12 10.15
CA GLY A 25 10.23 4.56 10.07
C GLY A 25 8.75 4.91 10.27
N TYR A 26 7.85 4.05 9.80
CA TYR A 26 6.41 4.27 9.85
C TYR A 26 5.75 3.83 11.17
N ALA A 27 6.36 2.90 11.89
CA ALA A 27 5.80 2.30 13.11
C ALA A 27 5.46 3.32 14.22
N PRO A 28 6.31 4.33 14.56
CA PRO A 28 5.98 5.31 15.59
C PRO A 28 4.73 6.13 15.23
N LEU A 29 4.61 6.52 13.95
CA LEU A 29 3.49 7.31 13.45
C LEU A 29 2.18 6.50 13.52
N MET A 30 2.22 5.23 13.10
CA MET A 30 1.06 4.33 13.19
C MET A 30 0.73 3.95 14.62
N GLY A 31 1.71 3.85 15.50
CA GLY A 31 1.50 3.64 16.94
C GLY A 31 0.68 4.78 17.56
N LEU A 32 1.01 6.03 17.26
CA LEU A 32 0.26 7.20 17.72
C LEU A 32 -1.17 7.23 17.17
N PHE A 33 -1.34 6.95 15.89
CA PHE A 33 -2.67 6.86 15.26
C PHE A 33 -3.51 5.76 15.92
N THR A 34 -2.95 4.57 16.06
CA THR A 34 -3.63 3.41 16.64
C THR A 34 -4.03 3.67 18.09
N ALA A 35 -3.15 4.29 18.89
CA ALA A 35 -3.46 4.70 20.26
C ALA A 35 -4.62 5.70 20.32
N GLY A 36 -4.67 6.65 19.38
CA GLY A 36 -5.74 7.66 19.30
C GLY A 36 -7.10 7.05 18.96
N VAL A 37 -7.14 6.09 18.04
CA VAL A 37 -8.38 5.44 17.57
C VAL A 37 -8.87 4.34 18.53
N SER A 38 -7.98 3.77 19.31
CA SER A 38 -8.29 2.64 20.21
C SER A 38 -8.94 3.02 21.54
N LYS A 39 -9.31 4.28 21.73
CA LYS A 39 -9.97 4.73 22.96
C LYS A 39 -11.26 3.93 23.23
N GLY A 40 -11.32 3.28 24.40
CA GLY A 40 -12.46 2.45 24.82
C GLY A 40 -12.41 0.99 24.38
N ARG A 41 -11.36 0.55 23.68
CA ARG A 41 -11.13 -0.86 23.35
C ARG A 41 -10.13 -1.51 24.29
N THR A 42 -10.24 -2.83 24.43
CA THR A 42 -9.28 -3.59 25.23
C THR A 42 -7.96 -3.78 24.46
N PHE A 43 -6.86 -3.80 25.18
CA PHE A 43 -5.52 -4.03 24.57
C PHE A 43 -5.45 -5.38 23.85
N ARG A 44 -6.17 -6.39 24.36
CA ARG A 44 -6.26 -7.70 23.72
C ARG A 44 -6.93 -7.65 22.35
N GLU A 45 -8.05 -6.94 22.22
CA GLU A 45 -8.73 -6.74 20.94
C GLU A 45 -7.83 -6.04 19.91
N LEU A 46 -7.10 -5.04 20.37
CA LEU A 46 -6.17 -4.30 19.52
C LEU A 46 -5.09 -5.23 18.94
N ILE A 47 -4.46 -6.04 19.78
CA ILE A 47 -3.43 -7.01 19.34
C ILE A 47 -4.03 -8.00 18.33
N ILE A 48 -5.20 -8.55 18.60
CA ILE A 48 -5.83 -9.51 17.69
C ILE A 48 -6.09 -8.88 16.31
N VAL A 49 -6.64 -7.67 16.28
CA VAL A 49 -6.95 -6.98 15.02
C VAL A 49 -5.66 -6.67 14.25
N VAL A 50 -4.69 -6.04 14.89
CA VAL A 50 -3.48 -5.54 14.21
C VAL A 50 -2.51 -6.68 13.86
N CYS A 51 -2.33 -7.67 14.73
CA CYS A 51 -1.32 -8.72 14.53
C CYS A 51 -1.86 -9.99 13.85
N ILE A 52 -3.16 -10.22 13.87
CA ILE A 52 -3.74 -11.43 13.29
C ILE A 52 -4.65 -11.09 12.11
N ILE A 53 -5.69 -10.28 12.30
CA ILE A 53 -6.69 -10.04 11.28
C ILE A 53 -6.12 -9.27 10.09
N CYS A 54 -5.45 -8.15 10.33
CA CYS A 54 -4.87 -7.34 9.24
C CYS A 54 -3.83 -8.11 8.43
N PRO A 55 -2.82 -8.79 9.01
CA PRO A 55 -1.87 -9.60 8.26
C PRO A 55 -2.52 -10.76 7.50
N PHE A 56 -3.54 -11.40 8.08
CA PHE A 56 -4.27 -12.49 7.41
C PHE A 56 -4.98 -11.99 6.14
N VAL A 57 -5.72 -10.89 6.23
CA VAL A 57 -6.40 -10.28 5.07
C VAL A 57 -5.40 -9.83 4.01
N THR A 58 -4.30 -9.23 4.44
CA THR A 58 -3.22 -8.79 3.53
C THR A 58 -2.58 -9.97 2.81
N ASN A 59 -2.25 -11.06 3.53
CA ASN A 59 -1.73 -12.27 2.93
C ASN A 59 -2.71 -12.89 1.91
N LEU A 60 -3.99 -12.95 2.25
CA LEU A 60 -5.02 -13.46 1.34
C LEU A 60 -5.09 -12.63 0.06
N TRP A 61 -5.05 -11.31 0.17
CA TRP A 61 -5.02 -10.40 -0.96
C TRP A 61 -3.81 -10.64 -1.88
N PHE A 62 -2.61 -10.67 -1.31
CA PHE A 62 -1.39 -10.91 -2.09
C PHE A 62 -1.33 -12.32 -2.70
N THR A 63 -1.86 -13.33 -2.00
CA THR A 63 -1.90 -14.69 -2.52
C THR A 63 -2.85 -14.79 -3.73
N ILE A 64 -4.02 -14.18 -3.66
CA ILE A 64 -5.00 -14.23 -4.76
C ILE A 64 -4.47 -13.45 -5.97
N LEU A 65 -4.11 -12.19 -5.80
CA LEU A 65 -3.68 -11.36 -6.92
C LEU A 65 -2.30 -11.76 -7.45
N GLY A 66 -1.35 -12.01 -6.57
CA GLY A 66 -0.01 -12.45 -6.96
C GLY A 66 -0.01 -13.83 -7.60
N GLY A 67 -0.80 -14.77 -7.07
CA GLY A 67 -0.97 -16.09 -7.66
C GLY A 67 -1.57 -16.03 -9.07
N ASN A 68 -2.62 -15.23 -9.27
CA ASN A 68 -3.19 -15.00 -10.59
C ASN A 68 -2.18 -14.33 -11.55
N GLY A 69 -1.40 -13.36 -11.08
CA GLY A 69 -0.37 -12.73 -11.89
C GLY A 69 0.69 -13.72 -12.37
N ILE A 70 1.21 -14.56 -11.48
CA ILE A 70 2.17 -15.61 -11.84
C ILE A 70 1.55 -16.60 -12.84
N PHE A 71 0.32 -17.03 -12.60
CA PHE A 71 -0.40 -17.94 -13.49
C PHE A 71 -0.57 -17.36 -14.90
N LEU A 72 -0.94 -16.08 -15.01
CA LEU A 72 -1.09 -15.40 -16.30
C LEU A 72 0.23 -15.27 -17.05
N GLU A 73 1.32 -14.92 -16.36
CA GLU A 73 2.64 -14.81 -16.99
C GLU A 73 3.20 -16.16 -17.46
N LEU A 74 2.90 -17.25 -16.73
CA LEU A 74 3.29 -18.60 -17.13
C LEU A 74 2.52 -19.08 -18.35
N ASN A 75 1.24 -18.74 -18.48
CA ASN A 75 0.43 -19.10 -19.63
C ASN A 75 0.66 -18.21 -20.87
N ASN A 76 0.97 -16.94 -20.65
CA ASN A 76 1.25 -15.95 -21.68
C ASN A 76 2.57 -15.22 -21.37
N PRO A 77 3.72 -15.78 -21.76
CA PRO A 77 5.02 -15.21 -21.48
C PRO A 77 5.15 -13.78 -22.01
N ASN A 78 5.69 -12.90 -21.20
CA ASN A 78 5.90 -11.46 -21.46
C ASN A 78 4.62 -10.59 -21.48
N LEU A 79 3.46 -11.10 -21.07
CA LEU A 79 2.25 -10.29 -20.99
C LEU A 79 2.37 -9.21 -19.90
N LEU A 80 2.65 -9.65 -18.68
CA LEU A 80 2.76 -8.74 -17.53
C LEU A 80 4.13 -8.04 -17.48
N SER A 81 5.18 -8.71 -17.93
CA SER A 81 6.53 -8.14 -18.01
C SER A 81 6.58 -6.96 -18.99
N LYS A 82 5.87 -7.04 -20.12
CA LYS A 82 5.74 -5.94 -21.08
C LYS A 82 4.93 -4.80 -20.49
N GLU A 83 3.77 -5.11 -19.89
CA GLU A 83 2.92 -4.11 -19.24
C GLU A 83 3.65 -3.38 -18.11
N LEU A 84 4.48 -4.10 -17.35
CA LEU A 84 5.31 -3.53 -16.30
C LEU A 84 6.30 -2.49 -16.85
N SER A 85 6.86 -2.72 -18.03
CA SER A 85 7.79 -1.80 -18.67
C SER A 85 7.11 -0.59 -19.33
N GLU A 86 5.87 -0.74 -19.80
CA GLU A 86 5.12 0.31 -20.51
C GLU A 86 4.29 1.19 -19.56
N SER A 87 3.57 0.56 -18.63
CA SER A 87 2.56 1.23 -17.77
C SER A 87 2.90 1.17 -16.27
N GLY A 88 4.01 0.52 -15.92
CA GLY A 88 4.45 0.35 -14.54
C GLY A 88 3.58 -0.62 -13.74
N ALA A 89 3.80 -0.66 -12.42
CA ALA A 89 3.12 -1.62 -11.52
C ALA A 89 1.60 -1.44 -11.47
N ALA A 90 1.10 -0.23 -11.68
CA ALA A 90 -0.34 0.03 -11.72
C ALA A 90 -0.99 -0.63 -12.95
N GLY A 91 -0.35 -0.54 -14.14
CA GLY A 91 -0.81 -1.20 -15.35
C GLY A 91 -0.93 -2.71 -15.19
N VAL A 92 0.05 -3.33 -14.56
CA VAL A 92 0.03 -4.78 -14.27
C VAL A 92 -1.18 -5.18 -13.44
N LEU A 93 -1.54 -4.41 -12.41
CA LEU A 93 -2.72 -4.69 -11.59
C LEU A 93 -4.00 -4.67 -12.45
N PHE A 94 -4.16 -3.65 -13.30
CA PHE A 94 -5.33 -3.54 -14.17
C PHE A 94 -5.34 -4.63 -15.24
N SER A 95 -4.21 -5.03 -15.78
CA SER A 95 -4.09 -6.16 -16.71
C SER A 95 -4.54 -7.48 -16.07
N ILE A 96 -4.13 -7.75 -14.82
CA ILE A 96 -4.59 -8.93 -14.07
C ILE A 96 -6.10 -8.89 -13.86
N LEU A 97 -6.66 -7.74 -13.44
CA LEU A 97 -8.09 -7.59 -13.20
C LEU A 97 -8.93 -7.73 -14.48
N ASN A 98 -8.40 -7.29 -15.62
CA ASN A 98 -9.06 -7.46 -16.93
C ASN A 98 -9.17 -8.91 -17.39
N GLN A 99 -8.24 -9.77 -16.98
CA GLN A 99 -8.23 -11.19 -17.33
C GLN A 99 -9.19 -12.03 -16.47
N LEU A 100 -9.73 -11.47 -15.39
CA LEU A 100 -10.66 -12.18 -14.52
C LEU A 100 -12.06 -12.25 -15.14
N PRO A 101 -12.81 -13.36 -14.91
CA PRO A 101 -14.21 -13.41 -15.27
C PRO A 101 -14.96 -12.29 -14.53
N LEU A 102 -15.92 -11.65 -15.18
CA LEU A 102 -16.64 -10.46 -14.64
C LEU A 102 -15.79 -9.18 -14.51
N SER A 103 -14.76 -9.02 -15.34
CA SER A 103 -13.88 -7.83 -15.31
C SER A 103 -14.65 -6.50 -15.34
N ASN A 104 -15.75 -6.41 -16.08
CA ASN A 104 -16.60 -5.22 -16.15
C ASN A 104 -17.21 -4.79 -14.81
N LEU A 105 -17.36 -5.70 -13.86
CA LEU A 105 -17.85 -5.42 -12.50
C LEU A 105 -16.68 -5.22 -11.53
N ILE A 106 -15.64 -6.04 -11.68
CA ILE A 106 -14.48 -6.03 -10.77
C ILE A 106 -13.67 -4.74 -10.92
N LEU A 107 -13.48 -4.23 -12.14
CA LEU A 107 -12.71 -3.02 -12.40
C LEU A 107 -13.26 -1.78 -11.66
N PRO A 108 -14.54 -1.38 -11.82
CA PRO A 108 -15.05 -0.21 -11.13
C PRO A 108 -15.06 -0.39 -9.61
N ILE A 109 -15.32 -1.58 -9.10
CA ILE A 109 -15.23 -1.88 -7.67
C ILE A 109 -13.79 -1.72 -7.18
N SER A 110 -12.81 -2.22 -7.91
CA SER A 110 -11.40 -2.10 -7.56
C SER A 110 -10.93 -0.64 -7.55
N ILE A 111 -11.32 0.16 -8.54
CA ILE A 111 -11.02 1.60 -8.57
C ILE A 111 -11.63 2.30 -7.35
N PHE A 112 -12.89 2.01 -7.04
CA PHE A 112 -13.56 2.58 -5.88
C PHE A 112 -12.85 2.21 -4.56
N LEU A 113 -12.45 0.95 -4.41
CA LEU A 113 -11.68 0.48 -3.25
C LEU A 113 -10.31 1.14 -3.15
N ILE A 114 -9.60 1.33 -4.26
CA ILE A 114 -8.31 2.05 -4.29
C ILE A 114 -8.49 3.49 -3.81
N VAL A 115 -9.51 4.19 -4.31
CA VAL A 115 -9.81 5.57 -3.88
C VAL A 115 -10.12 5.63 -2.40
N LEU A 116 -10.97 4.73 -1.89
CA LEU A 116 -11.28 4.65 -0.45
C LEU A 116 -10.03 4.38 0.39
N PHE A 117 -9.19 3.45 -0.05
CA PHE A 117 -7.94 3.11 0.63
C PHE A 117 -6.98 4.30 0.68
N MET A 118 -6.83 5.03 -0.43
CA MET A 118 -5.99 6.22 -0.48
C MET A 118 -6.53 7.33 0.43
N CYS A 119 -7.83 7.58 0.43
CA CYS A 119 -8.46 8.59 1.29
C CYS A 119 -8.26 8.26 2.78
N THR A 120 -8.51 7.00 3.19
CA THR A 120 -8.34 6.58 4.59
C THR A 120 -6.90 6.62 5.04
N SER A 121 -5.96 6.23 4.17
CA SER A 121 -4.52 6.28 4.45
C SER A 121 -4.04 7.73 4.61
N ALA A 122 -4.45 8.62 3.70
CA ALA A 122 -4.08 10.05 3.77
C ALA A 122 -4.63 10.71 5.04
N ASP A 123 -5.88 10.42 5.44
CA ASP A 123 -6.45 10.96 6.68
C ASP A 123 -5.70 10.44 7.92
N SER A 124 -5.38 9.16 7.96
CA SER A 124 -4.64 8.54 9.06
C SER A 124 -3.25 9.15 9.24
N ILE A 125 -2.50 9.29 8.15
CA ILE A 125 -1.15 9.88 8.19
C ILE A 125 -1.21 11.36 8.55
N SER A 126 -2.15 12.13 7.99
CA SER A 126 -2.31 13.55 8.30
C SER A 126 -2.70 13.79 9.75
N TYR A 127 -3.55 12.93 10.31
CA TYR A 127 -3.91 12.98 11.72
C TYR A 127 -2.73 12.69 12.62
N ALA A 128 -1.97 11.64 12.35
CA ALA A 128 -0.79 11.29 13.13
C ALA A 128 0.30 12.39 13.06
N ALA A 129 0.56 12.94 11.87
CA ALA A 129 1.49 14.06 11.71
C ALA A 129 1.03 15.30 12.47
N ALA A 130 -0.27 15.60 12.46
CA ALA A 130 -0.83 16.72 13.20
C ALA A 130 -0.71 16.55 14.72
N ILE A 131 -0.83 15.33 15.26
CA ILE A 131 -0.58 15.03 16.69
C ILE A 131 0.87 15.34 17.04
N VAL A 132 1.81 14.83 16.25
CA VAL A 132 3.26 15.03 16.50
C VAL A 132 3.61 16.52 16.54
N VAL A 133 3.13 17.29 15.57
CA VAL A 133 3.45 18.72 15.45
C VAL A 133 2.74 19.57 16.49
N SER A 134 1.50 19.26 16.83
CA SER A 134 0.72 20.06 17.79
C SER A 134 0.98 19.68 19.25
N GLY A 135 1.52 18.50 19.52
CA GLY A 135 1.67 17.94 20.87
C GLY A 135 0.34 17.71 21.61
N LYS A 136 -0.78 17.70 20.88
CA LYS A 136 -2.13 17.55 21.44
C LYS A 136 -2.78 16.28 20.94
N GLU A 137 -3.48 15.57 21.81
CA GLU A 137 -4.25 14.37 21.41
C GLU A 137 -5.34 14.67 20.37
N THR A 138 -5.91 15.86 20.41
CA THR A 138 -6.91 16.34 19.43
C THR A 138 -6.35 17.56 18.71
N PRO A 139 -5.65 17.34 17.58
CA PRO A 139 -5.04 18.43 16.84
C PRO A 139 -6.09 19.31 16.17
N PRO A 140 -5.85 20.63 16.06
CA PRO A 140 -6.77 21.55 15.42
C PRO A 140 -6.95 21.21 13.92
N LYS A 141 -8.18 21.36 13.43
CA LYS A 141 -8.57 21.02 12.04
C LYS A 141 -7.66 21.67 10.98
N LYS A 142 -7.17 22.88 11.22
CA LYS A 142 -6.29 23.61 10.29
C LYS A 142 -4.94 22.88 10.08
N ILE A 143 -4.35 22.33 11.13
CA ILE A 143 -3.08 21.59 11.04
C ILE A 143 -3.30 20.27 10.32
N ARG A 144 -4.41 19.57 10.59
CA ARG A 144 -4.77 18.33 9.85
C ARG A 144 -4.95 18.59 8.36
N LEU A 145 -5.68 19.65 8.00
CA LEU A 145 -5.89 20.02 6.60
C LEU A 145 -4.57 20.38 5.89
N PHE A 146 -3.70 21.13 6.57
CA PHE A 146 -2.37 21.47 6.04
C PHE A 146 -1.55 20.20 5.70
N TRP A 147 -1.49 19.25 6.64
CA TRP A 147 -0.78 17.99 6.40
C TRP A 147 -1.43 17.13 5.34
N ALA A 148 -2.75 17.08 5.28
CA ALA A 148 -3.46 16.36 4.21
C ALA A 148 -3.12 16.93 2.82
N LEU A 149 -3.07 18.25 2.66
CA LEU A 149 -2.68 18.89 1.39
C LEU A 149 -1.22 18.59 1.02
N ILE A 150 -0.30 18.61 1.97
CA ILE A 150 1.11 18.25 1.72
C ILE A 150 1.22 16.80 1.25
N ILE A 151 0.54 15.87 1.92
CA ILE A 151 0.59 14.44 1.56
C ILE A 151 0.04 14.22 0.14
N ILE A 152 -1.10 14.84 -0.18
CA ILE A 152 -1.71 14.73 -1.52
C ILE A 152 -0.76 15.31 -2.58
N ASN A 153 -0.19 16.50 -2.36
CA ASN A 153 0.78 17.08 -3.27
C ASN A 153 2.02 16.20 -3.47
N SER A 154 2.57 15.67 -2.38
CA SER A 154 3.74 14.77 -2.46
C SER A 154 3.44 13.49 -3.25
N CYS A 155 2.23 12.93 -3.12
CA CYS A 155 1.78 11.79 -3.92
C CYS A 155 1.67 12.14 -5.41
N VAL A 156 1.14 13.31 -5.74
CA VAL A 156 1.01 13.77 -7.13
C VAL A 156 2.37 14.05 -7.75
N GLU A 157 3.27 14.71 -7.02
CA GLU A 157 4.64 14.99 -7.48
C GLU A 157 5.45 13.70 -7.69
N SER A 158 5.37 12.76 -6.75
CA SER A 158 6.01 11.45 -6.88
C SER A 158 5.54 10.71 -8.13
N ASN A 159 4.25 10.75 -8.42
CA ASN A 159 3.68 10.11 -9.62
C ASN A 159 4.14 10.80 -10.91
N ARG A 160 4.25 12.15 -10.92
CA ARG A 160 4.81 12.91 -12.05
C ARG A 160 6.29 12.62 -12.26
N ALA A 161 7.07 12.51 -11.19
CA ALA A 161 8.49 12.19 -11.28
C ALA A 161 8.72 10.79 -11.87
N ILE A 162 7.90 9.79 -11.49
CA ILE A 162 7.94 8.45 -12.06
C ILE A 162 7.59 8.49 -13.56
N LEU A 163 6.54 9.20 -13.93
CA LEU A 163 6.15 9.36 -15.34
C LEU A 163 7.19 10.12 -16.16
N GLY A 164 7.87 11.12 -15.59
CA GLY A 164 8.92 11.89 -16.25
C GLY A 164 10.27 11.16 -16.37
N ILE A 165 10.46 10.05 -15.66
CA ILE A 165 11.65 9.19 -15.82
C ILE A 165 11.43 8.16 -16.95
N ILE A 166 10.17 7.87 -17.28
CA ILE A 166 9.77 6.89 -18.31
C ILE A 166 9.64 7.55 -19.70
N THR A 167 9.49 8.88 -19.78
CA THR A 167 9.53 9.67 -21.01
C THR A 167 10.91 10.21 -21.31
#